data_3d4ffdd522077dda8bfb6324e46fc4a3
#
_entry.id   3d4ffdd522077dda8bfb6324e46fc4a3
#
_cell.length_a   1.000
_cell.length_b   1.000
_cell.length_c   1.000
_cell.angle_alpha   90.00
_cell.angle_beta   90.00
_cell.angle_gamma   90.00
#
_symmetry.space_group_name_H-M   'P 1'
#
loop_
_entity.id
_entity.type
_entity.pdbx_description
1 polymer ?
#
loop_
_entity_poly.entity_id
_entity_poly.type
_entity_poly.pdbx_seq_one_letter_code
_entity_poly.pdbx_strand_id
1 'polypeptide(L)'
;MNVAYAKIEIGLPAPIRVLHASDTHLTHADERDGQRKVELAKNRLACFPEADERLAALGKLSLEMELPIMHTGDLIDFVSLANMEAAKAFADSHDIFMATGNHEFSLYVGEAWEDEDYRNQSLAKIQACYKNDIRMSSRVIRNGDAAINFVALDNGYYYFEPRQLAFLKEQVALGLPIVLMIHTPLYERKLYDDARARSGGCAYLAGVPDELIEDYEPYRYRQQKTDATTAEFLEYVAAEPLIKCILAGHLHVDYDSTFAGRIPQLISGGSAARVVEFY
;
A
#
# COMPACT_ATOMS: atom_id res chain seq x y z
N MET A 1 2.50 15.67 15.15
CA MET A 1 2.52 14.30 14.61
C MET A 1 3.95 13.95 14.21
N ASN A 2 4.45 12.76 14.54
CA ASN A 2 5.85 12.39 14.27
C ASN A 2 6.04 12.05 12.78
N VAL A 3 7.16 12.49 12.21
CA VAL A 3 7.64 12.13 10.87
C VAL A 3 8.80 11.17 11.05
N ALA A 4 8.70 9.98 10.49
CA ALA A 4 9.79 9.01 10.46
C ALA A 4 10.73 9.31 9.28
N TYR A 5 11.97 8.84 9.37
CA TYR A 5 12.99 9.02 8.32
C TYR A 5 13.65 7.69 8.00
N ALA A 6 13.87 7.43 6.72
CA ALA A 6 14.67 6.31 6.24
C ALA A 6 15.63 6.76 5.14
N LYS A 7 16.81 6.13 5.08
CA LYS A 7 17.79 6.33 4.02
C LYS A 7 18.13 4.99 3.40
N ILE A 8 18.02 4.90 2.09
CA ILE A 8 18.23 3.67 1.32
C ILE A 8 19.31 3.94 0.27
N GLU A 9 20.43 3.24 0.42
CA GLU A 9 21.52 3.26 -0.55
C GLU A 9 21.17 2.39 -1.75
N ILE A 10 21.08 2.99 -2.92
CA ILE A 10 20.80 2.32 -4.19
C ILE A 10 21.78 2.73 -5.32
N GLY A 11 22.77 3.55 -4.99
CA GLY A 11 23.83 3.99 -5.89
C GLY A 11 23.42 5.10 -6.86
N LEU A 12 22.63 6.08 -6.40
CA LEU A 12 22.24 7.24 -7.21
C LEU A 12 23.33 8.32 -7.23
N PRO A 13 23.51 9.04 -8.37
CA PRO A 13 24.43 10.17 -8.45
C PRO A 13 23.94 11.42 -7.66
N ALA A 14 22.64 11.50 -7.36
CA ALA A 14 22.04 12.55 -6.54
C ALA A 14 20.84 11.99 -5.76
N PRO A 15 20.57 12.47 -4.54
CA PRO A 15 19.50 11.91 -3.72
C PRO A 15 18.12 12.23 -4.30
N ILE A 16 17.20 11.26 -4.21
CA ILE A 16 15.76 11.44 -4.48
C ILE A 16 15.00 11.20 -3.19
N ARG A 17 14.12 12.13 -2.83
CA ARG A 17 13.30 12.06 -1.62
C ARG A 17 11.83 12.02 -1.93
N VAL A 18 11.09 11.25 -1.15
CA VAL A 18 9.63 11.13 -1.24
C VAL A 18 9.03 11.05 0.16
N LEU A 19 7.72 11.31 0.28
CA LEU A 19 6.94 11.00 1.47
C LEU A 19 6.26 9.64 1.25
N HIS A 20 6.58 8.64 2.06
CA HIS A 20 5.86 7.38 2.09
C HIS A 20 4.78 7.44 3.17
N ALA A 21 3.54 7.19 2.81
CA ALA A 21 2.38 7.11 3.70
C ALA A 21 1.50 5.91 3.34
N SER A 22 0.72 5.43 4.30
CA SER A 22 -0.22 4.33 4.16
C SER A 22 -1.29 4.36 5.25
N ASP A 23 -2.36 3.61 5.06
CA ASP A 23 -3.34 3.28 6.10
C ASP A 23 -3.93 4.53 6.78
N THR A 24 -4.37 5.50 5.99
CA THR A 24 -5.04 6.70 6.49
C THR A 24 -6.45 6.40 7.01
N HIS A 25 -7.19 5.53 6.30
CA HIS A 25 -8.52 5.07 6.65
C HIS A 25 -9.54 6.18 6.91
N LEU A 26 -9.78 7.05 5.94
CA LEU A 26 -10.87 8.01 6.02
C LEU A 26 -12.20 7.27 6.22
N THR A 27 -13.00 7.71 7.20
CA THR A 27 -14.23 7.03 7.63
C THR A 27 -15.48 7.90 7.43
N HIS A 28 -15.54 8.62 6.30
CA HIS A 28 -16.63 9.52 6.02
C HIS A 28 -17.84 8.81 5.40
N ALA A 29 -19.03 9.18 5.83
CA ALA A 29 -20.28 8.90 5.15
C ALA A 29 -21.30 9.97 5.54
N ASP A 30 -22.21 10.30 4.63
CA ASP A 30 -23.31 11.22 4.87
C ASP A 30 -24.69 10.64 4.45
N GLU A 31 -25.73 11.45 4.48
CA GLU A 31 -27.10 11.01 4.18
C GLU A 31 -27.26 10.40 2.77
N ARG A 32 -26.41 10.81 1.80
CA ARG A 32 -26.41 10.27 0.44
C ARG A 32 -25.93 8.82 0.36
N ASP A 33 -25.16 8.38 1.35
CA ASP A 33 -24.62 7.02 1.45
C ASP A 33 -25.61 6.04 2.12
N GLY A 34 -26.67 6.57 2.72
CA GLY A 34 -27.67 5.82 3.44
C GLY A 34 -27.30 5.50 4.90
N GLN A 35 -28.32 5.26 5.73
CA GLN A 35 -28.19 5.11 7.18
C GLN A 35 -27.15 4.05 7.59
N ARG A 36 -27.11 2.92 6.90
CA ARG A 36 -26.18 1.82 7.22
C ARG A 36 -24.72 2.23 7.10
N LYS A 37 -24.35 3.05 6.08
CA LYS A 37 -22.99 3.56 5.91
C LYS A 37 -22.66 4.66 6.92
N VAL A 38 -23.63 5.50 7.26
CA VAL A 38 -23.45 6.49 8.34
C VAL A 38 -23.16 5.80 9.68
N GLU A 39 -23.83 4.68 9.98
CA GLU A 39 -23.55 3.88 11.17
C GLU A 39 -22.18 3.19 11.10
N LEU A 40 -21.81 2.64 9.92
CA LEU A 40 -20.50 2.09 9.69
C LEU A 40 -19.40 3.15 9.94
N ALA A 41 -19.55 4.35 9.38
CA ALA A 41 -18.62 5.47 9.58
C ALA A 41 -18.41 5.79 11.07
N LYS A 42 -19.46 5.87 11.86
CA LYS A 42 -19.36 6.11 13.31
C LYS A 42 -18.58 5.01 14.03
N ASN A 43 -18.81 3.75 13.67
CA ASN A 43 -18.13 2.61 14.28
C ASN A 43 -16.64 2.59 13.86
N ARG A 44 -16.36 2.87 12.59
CA ARG A 44 -14.99 2.87 12.06
C ARG A 44 -14.16 4.07 12.54
N LEU A 45 -14.79 5.22 12.77
CA LEU A 45 -14.14 6.38 13.38
C LEU A 45 -13.55 6.04 14.77
N ALA A 46 -14.15 5.13 15.52
CA ALA A 46 -13.59 4.68 16.79
C ALA A 46 -12.27 3.86 16.60
N CYS A 47 -12.07 3.26 15.43
CA CYS A 47 -10.82 2.55 15.08
C CYS A 47 -9.75 3.51 14.54
N PHE A 48 -10.15 4.54 13.82
CA PHE A 48 -9.27 5.50 13.14
C PHE A 48 -9.61 6.96 13.48
N PRO A 49 -9.58 7.35 14.77
CA PRO A 49 -10.03 8.68 15.18
C PRO A 49 -9.18 9.84 14.65
N GLU A 50 -7.95 9.55 14.22
CA GLU A 50 -6.98 10.56 13.74
C GLU A 50 -6.86 10.60 12.20
N ALA A 51 -7.75 9.91 11.45
CA ALA A 51 -7.63 9.77 9.99
C ALA A 51 -7.55 11.13 9.28
N ASP A 52 -8.45 12.05 9.59
CA ASP A 52 -8.48 13.40 8.99
C ASP A 52 -7.24 14.23 9.36
N GLU A 53 -6.82 14.15 10.62
CA GLU A 53 -5.63 14.86 11.10
C GLU A 53 -4.35 14.32 10.44
N ARG A 54 -4.27 13.00 10.25
CA ARG A 54 -3.16 12.34 9.55
C ARG A 54 -3.10 12.77 8.09
N LEU A 55 -4.25 12.78 7.39
CA LEU A 55 -4.31 13.22 5.99
C LEU A 55 -3.93 14.69 5.85
N ALA A 56 -4.45 15.56 6.72
CA ALA A 56 -4.10 16.99 6.72
C ALA A 56 -2.61 17.21 7.00
N ALA A 57 -2.03 16.47 7.94
CA ALA A 57 -0.60 16.53 8.24
C ALA A 57 0.27 16.05 7.07
N LEU A 58 -0.14 14.97 6.39
CA LEU A 58 0.54 14.46 5.20
C LEU A 58 0.54 15.50 4.08
N GLY A 59 -0.61 16.11 3.79
CA GLY A 59 -0.73 17.16 2.78
C GLY A 59 0.14 18.39 3.11
N LYS A 60 0.11 18.83 4.36
CA LYS A 60 0.96 19.94 4.84
C LYS A 60 2.45 19.62 4.66
N LEU A 61 2.90 18.43 5.06
CA LEU A 61 4.29 17.98 4.90
C LEU A 61 4.72 17.96 3.42
N SER A 62 3.85 17.44 2.53
CA SER A 62 4.12 17.41 1.08
C SER A 62 4.38 18.82 0.52
N LEU A 63 3.54 19.78 0.89
CA LEU A 63 3.68 21.17 0.44
C LEU A 63 4.90 21.87 1.06
N GLU A 64 5.14 21.73 2.37
CA GLU A 64 6.25 22.37 3.06
C GLU A 64 7.62 21.84 2.65
N MET A 65 7.70 20.53 2.34
CA MET A 65 8.96 19.87 1.95
C MET A 65 9.14 19.81 0.42
N GLU A 66 8.10 20.15 -0.35
CA GLU A 66 8.05 20.02 -1.81
C GLU A 66 8.34 18.57 -2.26
N LEU A 67 7.78 17.59 -1.52
CA LEU A 67 7.99 16.17 -1.79
C LEU A 67 6.70 15.50 -2.30
N PRO A 68 6.80 14.63 -3.33
CA PRO A 68 5.69 13.82 -3.77
C PRO A 68 5.32 12.77 -2.71
N ILE A 69 4.03 12.45 -2.64
CA ILE A 69 3.49 11.42 -1.76
C ILE A 69 3.45 10.08 -2.51
N MET A 70 4.11 9.07 -1.96
CA MET A 70 3.99 7.65 -2.34
C MET A 70 3.09 6.97 -1.34
N HIS A 71 1.82 6.80 -1.67
CA HIS A 71 0.82 6.22 -0.77
C HIS A 71 0.58 4.74 -1.10
N THR A 72 0.72 3.86 -0.11
CA THR A 72 0.66 2.42 -0.30
C THR A 72 -0.67 1.79 0.11
N GLY A 73 -1.77 2.52 -0.05
CA GLY A 73 -3.13 2.00 0.06
C GLY A 73 -3.84 2.32 1.37
N ASP A 74 -5.12 1.96 1.41
CA ASP A 74 -6.03 2.23 2.52
C ASP A 74 -6.11 3.73 2.88
N LEU A 75 -6.25 4.58 1.84
CA LEU A 75 -6.54 6.00 2.04
C LEU A 75 -7.96 6.19 2.57
N ILE A 76 -8.90 5.42 2.04
CA ILE A 76 -10.28 5.32 2.55
C ILE A 76 -10.51 3.98 3.26
N ASP A 77 -11.38 3.95 4.25
CA ASP A 77 -11.69 2.75 5.01
C ASP A 77 -12.81 1.90 4.37
N PHE A 78 -13.67 2.53 3.60
CA PHE A 78 -14.74 1.88 2.83
C PHE A 78 -15.27 2.80 1.75
N VAL A 79 -15.92 2.21 0.75
CA VAL A 79 -16.49 2.94 -0.39
C VAL A 79 -17.76 3.68 0.04
N SER A 80 -17.70 5.02 0.07
CA SER A 80 -18.82 5.93 0.25
C SER A 80 -18.65 7.15 -0.65
N LEU A 81 -19.71 7.90 -0.91
CA LEU A 81 -19.61 9.15 -1.68
C LEU A 81 -18.72 10.16 -0.94
N ALA A 82 -18.92 10.32 0.37
CA ALA A 82 -18.14 11.26 1.15
C ALA A 82 -16.64 10.89 1.20
N ASN A 83 -16.28 9.61 1.37
CA ASN A 83 -14.88 9.17 1.30
C ASN A 83 -14.28 9.39 -0.08
N MET A 84 -15.00 9.05 -1.14
CA MET A 84 -14.53 9.23 -2.51
C MET A 84 -14.30 10.72 -2.84
N GLU A 85 -15.19 11.61 -2.41
CA GLU A 85 -15.04 13.06 -2.57
C GLU A 85 -13.82 13.58 -1.81
N ALA A 86 -13.60 13.15 -0.57
CA ALA A 86 -12.44 13.54 0.24
C ALA A 86 -11.12 13.03 -0.39
N ALA A 87 -11.06 11.76 -0.79
CA ALA A 87 -9.90 11.17 -1.45
C ALA A 87 -9.57 11.89 -2.77
N LYS A 88 -10.60 12.17 -3.59
CA LYS A 88 -10.43 12.92 -4.82
C LYS A 88 -9.94 14.34 -4.59
N ALA A 89 -10.51 15.06 -3.65
CA ALA A 89 -10.09 16.42 -3.30
C ALA A 89 -8.63 16.46 -2.84
N PHE A 90 -8.21 15.48 -2.05
CA PHE A 90 -6.82 15.35 -1.63
C PHE A 90 -5.91 15.03 -2.83
N ALA A 91 -6.26 14.07 -3.67
CA ALA A 91 -5.47 13.71 -4.85
C ALA A 91 -5.37 14.86 -5.86
N ASP A 92 -6.43 15.67 -6.04
CA ASP A 92 -6.40 16.82 -6.94
C ASP A 92 -5.47 17.94 -6.43
N SER A 93 -5.36 18.12 -5.11
CA SER A 93 -4.60 19.21 -4.48
C SER A 93 -3.14 18.88 -4.15
N HIS A 94 -2.74 17.61 -4.24
CA HIS A 94 -1.39 17.17 -3.90
C HIS A 94 -0.72 16.35 -5.01
N ASP A 95 0.60 16.26 -4.97
CA ASP A 95 1.37 15.37 -5.84
C ASP A 95 1.44 13.97 -5.20
N ILE A 96 0.41 13.16 -5.46
CA ILE A 96 0.27 11.80 -4.92
C ILE A 96 0.35 10.75 -6.03
N PHE A 97 1.03 9.64 -5.74
CA PHE A 97 1.08 8.41 -6.52
C PHE A 97 0.67 7.23 -5.63
N MET A 98 -0.34 6.46 -6.06
CA MET A 98 -1.03 5.46 -5.24
C MET A 98 -0.75 4.03 -5.69
N ALA A 99 -0.46 3.13 -4.73
CA ALA A 99 -0.88 1.73 -4.80
C ALA A 99 -2.17 1.57 -3.97
N THR A 100 -3.07 0.66 -4.34
CA THR A 100 -4.31 0.44 -3.59
C THR A 100 -4.14 -0.59 -2.49
N GLY A 101 -4.88 -0.40 -1.40
CA GLY A 101 -5.08 -1.42 -0.38
C GLY A 101 -6.42 -2.16 -0.55
N ASN A 102 -6.75 -3.00 0.41
CA ASN A 102 -7.99 -3.78 0.37
C ASN A 102 -9.21 -2.93 0.73
N HIS A 103 -9.05 -1.89 1.53
CA HIS A 103 -10.14 -1.02 1.97
C HIS A 103 -10.65 -0.10 0.86
N GLU A 104 -9.84 0.23 -0.16
CA GLU A 104 -10.31 0.99 -1.33
C GLU A 104 -11.52 0.34 -2.01
N PHE A 105 -11.65 -0.98 -1.94
CA PHE A 105 -12.74 -1.71 -2.59
C PHE A 105 -13.81 -2.21 -1.62
N SER A 106 -13.64 -2.02 -0.31
CA SER A 106 -14.58 -2.49 0.71
C SER A 106 -15.89 -1.71 0.67
N LEU A 107 -16.98 -2.36 0.28
CA LEU A 107 -18.33 -1.76 0.36
C LEU A 107 -18.81 -1.68 1.82
N TYR A 108 -18.55 -2.74 2.57
CA TYR A 108 -18.75 -2.88 4.01
C TYR A 108 -17.65 -3.74 4.59
N VAL A 109 -16.90 -3.20 5.53
CA VAL A 109 -15.70 -3.84 6.09
C VAL A 109 -16.02 -5.20 6.72
N GLY A 110 -15.35 -6.25 6.22
CA GLY A 110 -15.46 -7.61 6.78
C GLY A 110 -16.73 -8.38 6.41
N GLU A 111 -17.59 -7.87 5.50
CA GLU A 111 -18.87 -8.50 5.17
C GLU A 111 -18.85 -9.37 3.88
N ALA A 112 -17.83 -9.28 3.07
CA ALA A 112 -17.75 -10.03 1.82
C ALA A 112 -16.42 -10.75 1.67
N TRP A 113 -16.38 -11.75 0.77
CA TRP A 113 -15.14 -12.33 0.31
C TRP A 113 -14.44 -11.35 -0.63
N GLU A 114 -13.17 -11.05 -0.34
CA GLU A 114 -12.32 -10.13 -1.09
C GLU A 114 -11.71 -10.83 -2.30
N ASP A 115 -12.43 -10.80 -3.43
CA ASP A 115 -12.04 -11.35 -4.72
C ASP A 115 -12.20 -10.33 -5.86
N GLU A 116 -11.91 -10.76 -7.09
CA GLU A 116 -11.98 -9.88 -8.27
C GLU A 116 -13.41 -9.39 -8.54
N ASP A 117 -14.42 -10.24 -8.32
CA ASP A 117 -15.83 -9.86 -8.53
C ASP A 117 -16.27 -8.81 -7.53
N TYR A 118 -15.81 -8.93 -6.27
CA TYR A 118 -16.07 -7.92 -5.25
C TYR A 118 -15.37 -6.59 -5.56
N ARG A 119 -14.10 -6.63 -5.95
CA ARG A 119 -13.33 -5.46 -6.37
C ARG A 119 -14.02 -4.72 -7.52
N ASN A 120 -14.49 -5.45 -8.52
CA ASN A 120 -15.12 -4.87 -9.72
C ASN A 120 -16.42 -4.12 -9.44
N GLN A 121 -17.08 -4.32 -8.30
CA GLN A 121 -18.28 -3.57 -7.91
C GLN A 121 -18.00 -2.08 -7.66
N SER A 122 -16.78 -1.74 -7.27
CA SER A 122 -16.39 -0.36 -6.96
C SER A 122 -15.21 0.18 -7.78
N LEU A 123 -14.46 -0.68 -8.48
CA LEU A 123 -13.22 -0.32 -9.17
C LEU A 123 -13.33 0.94 -10.03
N ALA A 124 -14.34 1.04 -10.89
CA ALA A 124 -14.47 2.20 -11.79
C ALA A 124 -14.72 3.51 -11.02
N LYS A 125 -15.45 3.46 -9.90
CA LYS A 125 -15.71 4.62 -9.05
C LYS A 125 -14.47 5.05 -8.30
N ILE A 126 -13.73 4.09 -7.75
CA ILE A 126 -12.51 4.33 -7.00
C ILE A 126 -11.41 4.82 -7.93
N GLN A 127 -11.25 4.22 -9.11
CA GLN A 127 -10.30 4.70 -10.13
C GLN A 127 -10.51 6.19 -10.46
N ALA A 128 -11.75 6.67 -10.49
CA ALA A 128 -12.05 8.07 -10.75
C ALA A 128 -11.60 9.05 -9.66
N CYS A 129 -11.25 8.56 -8.47
CA CYS A 129 -10.74 9.36 -7.36
C CYS A 129 -9.22 9.61 -7.44
N TYR A 130 -8.48 8.80 -8.21
CA TYR A 130 -7.03 8.83 -8.26
C TYR A 130 -6.50 9.13 -9.66
N LYS A 131 -5.31 9.75 -9.73
CA LYS A 131 -4.70 10.20 -11.00
C LYS A 131 -4.02 9.08 -11.77
N ASN A 132 -3.44 8.10 -11.09
CA ASN A 132 -2.79 6.97 -11.73
C ASN A 132 -3.72 5.74 -11.80
N ASP A 133 -3.40 4.79 -12.67
CA ASP A 133 -4.06 3.48 -12.64
C ASP A 133 -3.73 2.80 -11.31
N ILE A 134 -4.78 2.53 -10.53
CA ILE A 134 -4.66 2.00 -9.16
C ILE A 134 -4.41 0.49 -9.12
N ARG A 135 -4.55 -0.20 -10.26
CA ARG A 135 -4.25 -1.64 -10.34
C ARG A 135 -2.78 -1.90 -10.62
N MET A 136 -2.21 -1.13 -11.55
CA MET A 136 -0.79 -1.18 -11.88
C MET A 136 -0.39 0.09 -12.64
N SER A 137 0.63 0.77 -12.19
CA SER A 137 1.17 1.96 -12.83
C SER A 137 2.61 2.19 -12.44
N SER A 138 3.30 3.06 -13.18
CA SER A 138 4.66 3.45 -12.86
C SER A 138 4.86 4.95 -13.00
N ARG A 139 5.80 5.48 -12.23
CA ARG A 139 6.19 6.89 -12.25
C ARG A 139 7.69 7.04 -12.07
N VAL A 140 8.36 7.64 -13.03
CA VAL A 140 9.79 7.96 -12.91
C VAL A 140 9.97 9.33 -12.25
N ILE A 141 10.73 9.35 -11.14
CA ILE A 141 11.16 10.59 -10.48
C ILE A 141 12.63 10.81 -10.79
N ARG A 142 13.01 12.06 -11.06
CA ARG A 142 14.37 12.46 -11.44
C ARG A 142 14.91 13.58 -10.56
N ASN A 143 16.22 13.55 -10.33
CA ASN A 143 16.97 14.67 -9.77
C ASN A 143 18.32 14.75 -10.51
N GLY A 144 18.45 15.67 -11.46
CA GLY A 144 19.57 15.69 -12.40
C GLY A 144 19.67 14.39 -13.18
N ASP A 145 20.83 13.72 -13.08
CA ASP A 145 21.07 12.41 -13.73
C ASP A 145 20.52 11.22 -12.93
N ALA A 146 20.11 11.44 -11.68
CA ALA A 146 19.48 10.40 -10.88
C ALA A 146 18.05 10.14 -11.36
N ALA A 147 17.66 8.87 -11.41
CA ALA A 147 16.29 8.46 -11.74
C ALA A 147 15.90 7.20 -10.97
N ILE A 148 14.66 7.16 -10.49
CA ILE A 148 14.03 5.98 -9.89
C ILE A 148 12.67 5.77 -10.56
N ASN A 149 12.35 4.52 -10.89
CA ASN A 149 11.01 4.13 -11.32
C ASN A 149 10.23 3.57 -10.12
N PHE A 150 9.21 4.31 -9.67
CA PHE A 150 8.24 3.83 -8.68
C PHE A 150 7.16 3.03 -9.39
N VAL A 151 7.02 1.76 -9.02
CA VAL A 151 6.06 0.83 -9.64
C VAL A 151 5.01 0.45 -8.61
N ALA A 152 3.79 0.93 -8.80
CA ALA A 152 2.65 0.65 -7.93
C ALA A 152 1.84 -0.53 -8.46
N LEU A 153 1.61 -1.53 -7.62
CA LEU A 153 0.83 -2.73 -7.93
C LEU A 153 -0.20 -2.99 -6.83
N ASP A 154 -1.41 -3.31 -7.23
CA ASP A 154 -2.47 -3.73 -6.32
C ASP A 154 -2.24 -5.17 -5.86
N ASN A 155 -1.97 -5.35 -4.57
CA ASN A 155 -1.92 -6.64 -3.89
C ASN A 155 -2.74 -6.65 -2.58
N GLY A 156 -3.71 -5.75 -2.46
CA GLY A 156 -4.52 -5.61 -1.25
C GLY A 156 -5.22 -6.90 -0.81
N TYR A 157 -5.46 -7.81 -1.72
CA TYR A 157 -6.05 -9.12 -1.46
C TYR A 157 -5.01 -10.26 -1.37
N TYR A 158 -3.75 -9.94 -1.04
CA TYR A 158 -2.63 -10.87 -0.78
C TYR A 158 -2.07 -11.61 -2.00
N TYR A 159 -2.58 -11.39 -3.21
CA TYR A 159 -2.12 -12.06 -4.42
C TYR A 159 -1.68 -11.07 -5.49
N PHE A 160 -0.92 -11.58 -6.45
CA PHE A 160 -0.55 -10.88 -7.67
C PHE A 160 -1.11 -11.59 -8.90
N GLU A 161 -1.38 -10.82 -9.94
CA GLU A 161 -1.92 -11.32 -11.20
C GLU A 161 -0.82 -11.49 -12.27
N PRO A 162 -1.01 -12.39 -13.27
CA PRO A 162 -0.02 -12.57 -14.34
C PRO A 162 0.29 -11.27 -15.09
N ARG A 163 -0.72 -10.40 -15.27
CA ARG A 163 -0.55 -9.09 -15.94
C ARG A 163 0.34 -8.13 -15.14
N GLN A 164 0.33 -8.21 -13.82
CA GLN A 164 1.20 -7.39 -12.96
C GLN A 164 2.66 -7.84 -13.06
N LEU A 165 2.91 -9.14 -13.16
CA LEU A 165 4.26 -9.66 -13.42
C LEU A 165 4.76 -9.24 -14.81
N ALA A 166 3.90 -9.32 -15.84
CA ALA A 166 4.25 -8.86 -17.18
C ALA A 166 4.59 -7.35 -17.18
N PHE A 167 3.75 -6.54 -16.54
CA PHE A 167 3.97 -5.11 -16.38
C PHE A 167 5.28 -4.81 -15.64
N LEU A 168 5.57 -5.51 -14.53
CA LEU A 168 6.82 -5.33 -13.80
C LEU A 168 8.04 -5.65 -14.67
N LYS A 169 8.00 -6.73 -15.47
CA LYS A 169 9.06 -7.08 -16.44
C LYS A 169 9.26 -5.98 -17.49
N GLU A 170 8.19 -5.34 -17.96
CA GLU A 170 8.29 -4.18 -18.86
C GLU A 170 8.97 -2.99 -18.17
N GLN A 171 8.68 -2.74 -16.88
CA GLN A 171 9.32 -1.68 -16.13
C GLN A 171 10.81 -1.97 -15.87
N VAL A 172 11.18 -3.21 -15.61
CA VAL A 172 12.58 -3.66 -15.49
C VAL A 172 13.36 -3.42 -16.78
N ALA A 173 12.73 -3.63 -17.94
CA ALA A 173 13.37 -3.40 -19.24
C ALA A 173 13.78 -1.93 -19.49
N LEU A 174 13.29 -0.97 -18.71
CA LEU A 174 13.74 0.43 -18.75
C LEU A 174 15.13 0.62 -18.16
N GLY A 175 15.67 -0.35 -17.43
CA GLY A 175 17.02 -0.33 -16.86
C GLY A 175 17.21 0.66 -15.69
N LEU A 176 16.13 1.19 -15.12
CA LEU A 176 16.18 2.10 -13.97
C LEU A 176 16.06 1.33 -12.65
N PRO A 177 16.67 1.83 -11.54
CA PRO A 177 16.34 1.33 -10.21
C PRO A 177 14.84 1.41 -9.96
N ILE A 178 14.27 0.34 -9.39
CA ILE A 178 12.82 0.23 -9.10
C ILE A 178 12.59 0.30 -7.60
N VAL A 179 11.64 1.12 -7.19
CA VAL A 179 10.97 1.06 -5.89
C VAL A 179 9.58 0.48 -6.11
N LEU A 180 9.35 -0.73 -5.60
CA LEU A 180 8.06 -1.41 -5.70
C LEU A 180 7.13 -0.88 -4.60
N MET A 181 5.96 -0.40 -4.97
CA MET A 181 4.91 0.06 -4.08
C MET A 181 3.76 -0.95 -4.08
N ILE A 182 3.48 -1.49 -2.93
CA ILE A 182 2.41 -2.48 -2.70
C ILE A 182 1.71 -2.18 -1.38
N HIS A 183 0.55 -2.75 -1.15
CA HIS A 183 -0.14 -2.54 0.13
C HIS A 183 0.25 -3.61 1.16
N THR A 184 -0.04 -4.88 0.86
CA THR A 184 0.27 -5.98 1.77
C THR A 184 1.76 -6.30 1.71
N PRO A 185 2.50 -6.24 2.84
CA PRO A 185 3.93 -6.53 2.87
C PRO A 185 4.23 -7.97 2.49
N LEU A 186 5.41 -8.18 1.91
CA LEU A 186 5.91 -9.50 1.56
C LEU A 186 6.50 -10.22 2.79
N TYR A 187 6.31 -11.53 2.83
CA TYR A 187 6.79 -12.36 3.91
C TYR A 187 8.30 -12.23 4.13
N GLU A 188 8.65 -12.01 5.39
CA GLU A 188 9.98 -12.18 5.98
C GLU A 188 9.78 -12.78 7.37
N ARG A 189 10.66 -13.68 7.79
CA ARG A 189 10.44 -14.50 8.98
C ARG A 189 10.25 -13.69 10.27
N LYS A 190 11.10 -12.71 10.50
CA LYS A 190 10.99 -11.88 11.71
C LYS A 190 9.75 -10.98 11.67
N LEU A 191 9.45 -10.40 10.52
CA LEU A 191 8.23 -9.63 10.31
C LEU A 191 6.99 -10.48 10.57
N TYR A 192 6.98 -11.73 10.09
CA TYR A 192 5.89 -12.68 10.33
C TYR A 192 5.71 -12.94 11.83
N ASP A 193 6.78 -13.28 12.54
CA ASP A 193 6.71 -13.58 13.96
C ASP A 193 6.21 -12.38 14.78
N ASP A 194 6.71 -11.17 14.50
CA ASP A 194 6.31 -9.91 15.15
C ASP A 194 4.86 -9.51 14.82
N ALA A 195 4.45 -9.63 13.55
CA ALA A 195 3.08 -9.29 13.12
C ALA A 195 2.06 -10.26 13.72
N ARG A 196 2.36 -11.55 13.71
CA ARG A 196 1.50 -12.58 14.30
C ARG A 196 1.35 -12.41 15.81
N ALA A 197 2.45 -12.12 16.52
CA ALA A 197 2.41 -11.86 17.96
C ALA A 197 1.53 -10.65 18.31
N ARG A 198 1.53 -9.61 17.46
CA ARG A 198 0.73 -8.40 17.64
C ARG A 198 -0.75 -8.62 17.35
N SER A 199 -1.08 -9.34 16.30
CA SER A 199 -2.47 -9.59 15.87
C SER A 199 -3.16 -10.67 16.72
N GLY A 200 -2.39 -11.54 17.38
CA GLY A 200 -2.90 -12.68 18.13
C GLY A 200 -3.42 -13.84 17.28
N GLY A 201 -3.20 -13.83 15.96
CA GLY A 201 -3.75 -14.86 15.08
C GLY A 201 -2.98 -15.06 13.77
N CYS A 202 -3.02 -14.12 12.87
CA CYS A 202 -2.37 -14.21 11.56
C CYS A 202 -1.45 -13.02 11.30
N ALA A 203 -0.48 -13.18 10.40
CA ALA A 203 0.53 -12.15 10.16
C ALA A 203 0.10 -11.08 9.15
N TYR A 204 -0.93 -11.33 8.34
CA TYR A 204 -1.41 -10.41 7.30
C TYR A 204 -0.31 -10.02 6.29
N LEU A 205 0.41 -11.02 5.78
CA LEU A 205 1.49 -10.87 4.80
C LEU A 205 1.19 -11.66 3.53
N ALA A 206 1.73 -11.21 2.39
CA ALA A 206 1.70 -11.95 1.15
C ALA A 206 2.92 -12.89 1.05
N GLY A 207 2.72 -14.10 0.53
CA GLY A 207 3.81 -15.05 0.31
C GLY A 207 4.26 -15.83 1.55
N VAL A 208 3.41 -15.94 2.56
CA VAL A 208 3.72 -16.76 3.74
C VAL A 208 3.75 -18.23 3.35
N PRO A 209 4.78 -19.00 3.75
CA PRO A 209 4.83 -20.46 3.55
C PRO A 209 3.61 -21.17 4.13
N ASP A 210 3.06 -22.15 3.40
CA ASP A 210 1.82 -22.84 3.77
C ASP A 210 1.90 -23.47 5.18
N GLU A 211 3.03 -24.04 5.55
CA GLU A 211 3.25 -24.64 6.89
C GLU A 211 3.17 -23.66 8.06
N LEU A 212 3.30 -22.36 7.80
CA LEU A 212 3.20 -21.32 8.83
C LEU A 212 1.78 -20.78 9.02
N ILE A 213 0.86 -21.12 8.12
CA ILE A 213 -0.53 -20.65 8.15
C ILE A 213 -1.54 -21.78 8.37
N GLU A 214 -1.11 -23.04 8.49
CA GLU A 214 -1.99 -24.21 8.68
C GLU A 214 -2.93 -24.09 9.88
N ASP A 215 -2.53 -23.36 10.93
CA ASP A 215 -3.31 -23.11 12.13
C ASP A 215 -4.17 -21.83 12.07
N TYR A 216 -4.18 -21.11 10.94
CA TYR A 216 -5.06 -19.96 10.78
C TYR A 216 -6.52 -20.41 10.72
N GLU A 217 -7.44 -19.52 11.13
CA GLU A 217 -8.84 -19.75 10.86
C GLU A 217 -9.10 -19.97 9.36
N PRO A 218 -10.06 -20.83 8.98
CA PRO A 218 -10.27 -21.24 7.57
C PRO A 218 -10.42 -20.06 6.59
N TYR A 219 -11.05 -18.95 7.04
CA TYR A 219 -11.16 -17.74 6.23
C TYR A 219 -9.78 -17.12 5.96
N ARG A 220 -8.97 -16.94 7.01
CA ARG A 220 -7.64 -16.33 6.91
C ARG A 220 -6.64 -17.21 6.19
N TYR A 221 -6.70 -18.52 6.41
CA TYR A 221 -5.90 -19.49 5.65
C TYR A 221 -6.18 -19.36 4.16
N ARG A 222 -7.45 -19.41 3.74
CA ARG A 222 -7.84 -19.30 2.33
C ARG A 222 -7.42 -17.94 1.73
N GLN A 223 -7.54 -16.84 2.50
CA GLN A 223 -7.21 -15.48 2.06
C GLN A 223 -5.71 -15.30 1.82
N GLN A 224 -4.87 -15.86 2.70
CA GLN A 224 -3.42 -15.61 2.69
C GLN A 224 -2.59 -16.75 2.09
N LYS A 225 -3.26 -17.85 1.69
CA LYS A 225 -2.58 -18.93 0.99
C LYS A 225 -2.02 -18.45 -0.34
N THR A 226 -0.72 -18.63 -0.52
CA THR A 226 -0.01 -18.21 -1.72
C THR A 226 -0.40 -19.09 -2.91
N ASP A 227 -0.90 -18.50 -3.99
CA ASP A 227 -1.14 -19.20 -5.25
C ASP A 227 0.13 -19.26 -6.12
N ALA A 228 0.09 -20.06 -7.18
CA ALA A 228 1.23 -20.28 -8.06
C ALA A 228 1.69 -18.99 -8.78
N THR A 229 0.75 -18.12 -9.14
CA THR A 229 1.05 -16.84 -9.82
C THR A 229 1.76 -15.89 -8.86
N THR A 230 1.27 -15.79 -7.65
CA THR A 230 1.90 -15.00 -6.60
C THR A 230 3.29 -15.53 -6.27
N ALA A 231 3.46 -16.86 -6.17
CA ALA A 231 4.78 -17.47 -5.95
C ALA A 231 5.77 -17.09 -7.07
N GLU A 232 5.37 -17.22 -8.36
CA GLU A 232 6.20 -16.80 -9.50
C GLU A 232 6.58 -15.31 -9.43
N PHE A 233 5.63 -14.45 -9.06
CA PHE A 233 5.88 -13.02 -8.89
C PHE A 233 6.94 -12.77 -7.80
N LEU A 234 6.82 -13.41 -6.65
CA LEU A 234 7.73 -13.25 -5.53
C LEU A 234 9.14 -13.76 -5.85
N GLU A 235 9.25 -14.90 -6.55
CA GLU A 235 10.53 -15.43 -7.04
C GLU A 235 11.20 -14.43 -8.01
N TYR A 236 10.43 -13.85 -8.93
CA TYR A 236 10.95 -12.83 -9.83
C TYR A 236 11.45 -11.59 -9.09
N VAL A 237 10.66 -11.05 -8.14
CA VAL A 237 11.06 -9.90 -7.31
C VAL A 237 12.33 -10.22 -6.52
N ALA A 238 12.41 -11.41 -5.93
CA ALA A 238 13.57 -11.84 -5.15
C ALA A 238 14.86 -11.92 -5.99
N ALA A 239 14.77 -12.27 -7.27
CA ALA A 239 15.90 -12.43 -8.19
C ALA A 239 16.31 -11.14 -8.90
N GLU A 240 15.39 -10.19 -9.12
CA GLU A 240 15.60 -9.01 -9.98
C GLU A 240 16.46 -7.93 -9.31
N PRO A 241 17.70 -7.67 -9.79
CA PRO A 241 18.64 -6.74 -9.13
C PRO A 241 18.24 -5.27 -9.23
N LEU A 242 17.37 -4.88 -10.17
CA LEU A 242 16.88 -3.50 -10.30
C LEU A 242 15.84 -3.15 -9.23
N ILE A 243 15.20 -4.13 -8.59
CA ILE A 243 14.29 -3.86 -7.45
C ILE A 243 15.13 -3.58 -6.22
N LYS A 244 15.13 -2.31 -5.79
CA LYS A 244 16.01 -1.76 -4.75
C LYS A 244 15.33 -1.56 -3.41
N CYS A 245 14.01 -1.38 -3.40
CA CYS A 245 13.25 -1.16 -2.18
C CYS A 245 11.79 -1.55 -2.42
N ILE A 246 11.11 -1.93 -1.35
CA ILE A 246 9.66 -2.14 -1.30
C ILE A 246 9.08 -1.13 -0.30
N LEU A 247 8.05 -0.40 -0.70
CA LEU A 247 7.22 0.41 0.18
C LEU A 247 5.89 -0.31 0.35
N ALA A 248 5.45 -0.49 1.61
CA ALA A 248 4.23 -1.22 1.94
C ALA A 248 3.46 -0.56 3.10
N GLY A 249 2.25 -1.05 3.39
CA GLY A 249 1.35 -0.61 4.47
C GLY A 249 0.72 -1.77 5.22
N HIS A 250 -0.62 -1.73 5.38
CA HIS A 250 -1.48 -2.81 5.86
C HIS A 250 -1.38 -3.18 7.34
N LEU A 251 -0.21 -3.09 7.94
CA LEU A 251 0.02 -3.53 9.32
C LEU A 251 -0.23 -2.43 10.37
N HIS A 252 -0.59 -1.22 9.94
CA HIS A 252 -0.87 -0.04 10.78
C HIS A 252 0.28 0.30 11.76
N VAL A 253 1.52 0.04 11.33
CA VAL A 253 2.74 0.34 12.09
C VAL A 253 3.84 0.78 11.16
N ASP A 254 4.82 1.49 11.71
CA ASP A 254 6.10 1.71 11.03
C ASP A 254 7.03 0.56 11.37
N TYR A 255 7.52 -0.15 10.35
CA TYR A 255 8.40 -1.30 10.51
C TYR A 255 9.37 -1.41 9.33
N ASP A 256 10.61 -1.78 9.62
CA ASP A 256 11.65 -2.01 8.61
C ASP A 256 12.00 -3.50 8.59
N SER A 257 11.90 -4.11 7.42
CA SER A 257 12.28 -5.51 7.17
C SER A 257 13.13 -5.63 5.91
N THR A 258 13.51 -6.85 5.56
CA THR A 258 14.32 -7.12 4.36
C THR A 258 13.76 -8.33 3.63
N PHE A 259 13.11 -8.11 2.50
CA PHE A 259 12.60 -9.20 1.66
C PHE A 259 13.74 -9.95 0.97
N ALA A 260 13.64 -11.29 0.96
CA ALA A 260 14.62 -12.20 0.34
C ALA A 260 16.08 -11.95 0.76
N GLY A 261 16.30 -11.43 2.00
CA GLY A 261 17.63 -11.15 2.54
C GLY A 261 18.40 -10.00 1.86
N ARG A 262 17.78 -9.26 0.91
CA ARG A 262 18.48 -8.21 0.16
C ARG A 262 17.68 -6.92 -0.10
N ILE A 263 16.37 -6.98 -0.20
CA ILE A 263 15.55 -5.82 -0.57
C ILE A 263 14.99 -5.17 0.68
N PRO A 264 15.42 -3.95 1.05
CA PRO A 264 14.77 -3.21 2.12
C PRO A 264 13.27 -3.10 1.86
N GLN A 265 12.45 -3.45 2.86
CA GLN A 265 11.01 -3.32 2.84
C GLN A 265 10.59 -2.40 3.98
N LEU A 266 10.09 -1.21 3.63
CA LEU A 266 9.64 -0.20 4.56
C LEU A 266 8.12 -0.25 4.64
N ILE A 267 7.60 -0.49 5.83
CA ILE A 267 6.17 -0.53 6.11
C ILE A 267 5.81 0.75 6.86
N SER A 268 4.80 1.47 6.37
CA SER A 268 4.27 2.68 7.01
C SER A 268 2.80 2.48 7.37
N GLY A 269 2.33 3.21 8.37
CA GLY A 269 0.95 3.14 8.88
C GLY A 269 0.87 3.55 10.36
N GLY A 270 2.00 3.63 11.04
CA GLY A 270 2.09 4.10 12.42
C GLY A 270 2.25 5.61 12.56
N SER A 271 2.95 6.26 11.63
CA SER A 271 3.14 7.71 11.57
C SER A 271 2.28 8.37 10.47
N ALA A 272 2.21 9.70 10.44
CA ALA A 272 1.52 10.41 9.36
C ALA A 272 2.22 10.22 8.02
N ALA A 273 3.55 10.21 8.04
CA ALA A 273 4.39 9.95 6.87
C ALA A 273 5.81 9.57 7.31
N ARG A 274 6.52 8.92 6.38
CA ARG A 274 7.96 8.68 6.47
C ARG A 274 8.65 9.39 5.31
N VAL A 275 9.65 10.22 5.60
CA VAL A 275 10.56 10.74 4.56
C VAL A 275 11.52 9.62 4.18
N VAL A 276 11.51 9.20 2.91
CA VAL A 276 12.46 8.21 2.39
C VAL A 276 13.42 8.91 1.42
N GLU A 277 14.72 8.85 1.74
CA GLU A 277 15.81 9.36 0.90
C GLU A 277 16.55 8.20 0.26
N PHE A 278 16.54 8.13 -1.06
CA PHE A 278 17.30 7.20 -1.87
C PHE A 278 18.57 7.90 -2.38
N TYR A 279 19.75 7.28 -2.22
CA TYR A 279 21.04 7.85 -2.61
C TYR A 279 22.01 6.83 -3.20
#